data_8ec9f38867cab17ca521517509f74077
#
_entry.id   8ec9f38867cab17ca521517509f74077
#
_cell.length_a   1.000
_cell.length_b   1.000
_cell.length_c   1.000
_cell.angle_alpha   90.00
_cell.angle_beta   90.00
_cell.angle_gamma   90.00
#
_symmetry.space_group_name_H-M   'P 1'
#
loop_
_entity.id
_entity.type
_entity.pdbx_description
1 polymer ?
#
loop_
_entity_poly.entity_id
_entity_poly.type
_entity_poly.pdbx_seq_one_letter_code
_entity_poly.pdbx_strand_id
1 'polypeptide(L)' 'MRVLGDFELAEEAVQDAFLIALEIWPERGVPRNPGAWITTTARNRAIDRIRRARRLQDKVRELEALVPEAHEEDEVP' A
#
# COMPACT_ATOMS: atom_id res chain seq x y z
N MET A 1 3.57 13.90 -9.32
CA MET A 1 2.86 13.44 -9.31
C MET A 1 2.65 12.78 -8.45
N ARG A 2 3.16 12.44 -8.04
CA ARG A 2 3.09 11.73 -7.17
C ARG A 2 3.18 12.34 -5.90
N VAL A 3 3.46 13.61 -5.69
CA VAL A 3 3.54 14.27 -4.39
C VAL A 3 2.25 14.07 -3.60
N LEU A 4 1.13 14.30 -4.26
CA LEU A 4 -0.14 14.10 -3.58
C LEU A 4 -0.39 12.64 -3.25
N GLY A 5 -0.04 11.78 -4.18
CA GLY A 5 -0.22 10.35 -3.95
C GLY A 5 0.61 9.86 -2.80
N ASP A 6 1.84 10.36 -2.71
CA ASP A 6 2.72 9.95 -1.63
C ASP A 6 2.21 10.45 -0.29
N PHE A 7 1.68 11.66 -0.28
CA PHE A 7 1.16 12.23 0.95
C PHE A 7 -0.05 11.44 1.44
N GLU A 8 -0.94 11.08 0.53
CA GLU A 8 -2.10 10.29 0.90
C GLU A 8 -1.70 8.93 1.41
N LEU A 9 -0.72 8.33 0.76
CA LEU A 9 -0.24 7.04 1.18
C LEU A 9 0.32 7.11 2.60
N ALA A 10 1.09 8.13 2.88
CA ALA A 10 1.67 8.29 4.19
C ALA A 10 0.58 8.52 5.24
N GLU A 11 -0.41 9.30 4.88
CA GLU A 11 -1.50 9.59 5.79
C GLU A 11 -2.28 8.33 6.14
N GLU A 12 -2.58 7.54 5.13
CA GLU A 12 -3.30 6.29 5.36
C GLU A 12 -2.48 5.33 6.21
N ALA A 13 -1.18 5.29 5.94
CA ALA A 13 -0.32 4.39 6.69
C ALA A 13 -0.27 4.79 8.17
N VAL A 14 -0.25 6.08 8.45
CA VAL A 14 -0.26 6.55 9.83
C VAL A 14 -1.58 6.20 10.50
N GLN A 15 -2.68 6.38 9.79
CA GLN A 15 -3.98 6.00 10.34
C GLN A 15 -4.02 4.52 10.65
N ASP A 16 -3.49 3.70 9.74
CA ASP A 16 -3.44 2.26 9.98
C ASP A 16 -2.65 1.96 11.26
N ALA A 17 -1.53 2.65 11.44
CA ALA A 17 -0.70 2.41 12.60
C ALA A 17 -1.46 2.72 13.89
N PHE A 18 -2.22 3.80 13.90
CA PHE A 18 -3.01 4.13 15.08
C PHE A 18 -4.11 3.11 15.33
N LEU A 19 -4.74 2.63 14.28
CA LEU A 19 -5.78 1.62 14.45
C LEU A 19 -5.20 0.34 15.02
N ILE A 20 -4.02 -0.04 14.55
CA ILE A 20 -3.36 -1.22 15.07
C ILE A 20 -3.00 -1.02 16.54
N ALA A 21 -2.54 0.18 16.87
CA ALA A 21 -2.21 0.47 18.26
C ALA A 21 -3.43 0.33 19.15
N LEU A 22 -4.56 0.82 18.68
CA LEU A 22 -5.78 0.72 19.46
C LEU A 22 -6.19 -0.72 19.73
N GLU A 23 -5.86 -1.60 18.83
CA GLU A 23 -6.17 -3.00 19.01
C GLU A 23 -5.17 -3.72 19.90
N ILE A 24 -3.90 -3.44 19.68
CA ILE A 24 -2.84 -4.22 20.32
C ILE A 24 -2.46 -3.70 21.69
N TRP A 25 -2.35 -2.42 21.85
CA TRP A 25 -1.85 -1.84 23.09
C TRP A 25 -2.70 -2.19 24.31
N PRO A 26 -4.02 -2.24 24.21
CA PRO A 26 -4.79 -2.61 25.42
C PRO A 26 -4.45 -3.99 25.94
N GLU A 27 -4.10 -4.89 25.05
CA GLU A 27 -3.79 -6.25 25.45
C GLU A 27 -2.32 -6.46 25.76
N ARG A 28 -1.47 -5.89 24.95
CA ARG A 28 -0.05 -6.13 25.09
C ARG A 28 0.71 -5.06 25.83
N GLY A 29 0.07 -3.91 26.00
CA GLY A 29 0.71 -2.81 26.68
C GLY A 29 1.29 -1.81 25.71
N VAL A 30 1.46 -0.59 26.18
CA VAL A 30 2.02 0.48 25.36
C VAL A 30 3.54 0.29 25.31
N PRO A 31 4.14 0.38 24.13
CA PRO A 31 5.58 0.21 24.02
C PRO A 31 6.32 1.35 24.72
N ARG A 32 7.59 1.11 24.97
CA ARG A 32 8.40 2.10 25.63
C ARG A 32 8.44 3.41 24.90
N ASN A 33 8.52 3.37 23.59
CA ASN A 33 8.56 4.57 22.79
C ASN A 33 7.41 4.53 21.81
N PRO A 34 6.24 5.00 22.22
CA PRO A 34 5.05 4.88 21.36
C PRO A 34 5.21 5.61 20.03
N GLY A 35 5.89 6.77 20.05
CA GLY A 35 6.09 7.50 18.80
C GLY A 35 6.90 6.72 17.79
N ALA A 36 7.97 6.10 18.25
CA ALA A 36 8.80 5.29 17.38
C ALA A 36 8.02 4.08 16.87
N TRP A 37 7.20 3.50 17.74
CA TRP A 37 6.40 2.36 17.33
C TRP A 37 5.42 2.75 16.21
N ILE A 38 4.76 3.89 16.38
CA ILE A 38 3.82 4.38 15.38
C ILE A 38 4.56 4.64 14.06
N THR A 39 5.70 5.30 14.13
CA THR A 39 6.47 5.63 12.94
C THR A 39 6.91 4.36 12.20
N THR A 40 7.42 3.39 12.92
CA THR A 40 7.88 2.16 12.30
C THR A 40 6.73 1.39 11.70
N THR A 41 5.62 1.31 12.43
CA THR A 41 4.46 0.60 11.92
C THR A 41 3.90 1.28 10.69
N ALA A 42 3.82 2.60 10.71
CA ALA A 42 3.32 3.34 9.55
C ALA A 42 4.23 3.11 8.34
N ARG A 43 5.54 3.14 8.58
CA ARG A 43 6.47 2.91 7.50
C ARG A 43 6.29 1.52 6.90
N ASN A 44 6.15 0.51 7.76
CA ASN A 44 5.97 -0.84 7.27
C ASN A 44 4.67 -0.99 6.50
N ARG A 45 3.62 -0.32 6.95
CA ARG A 45 2.36 -0.36 6.22
C ARG A 45 2.48 0.33 4.87
N ALA A 46 3.20 1.43 4.81
CA ALA A 46 3.38 2.13 3.55
C ALA A 46 4.17 1.28 2.55
N ILE A 47 5.22 0.64 3.03
CA ILE A 47 6.02 -0.23 2.17
C ILE A 47 5.18 -1.38 1.67
N ASP A 48 4.35 -1.93 2.54
CA ASP A 48 3.50 -3.04 2.18
C ASP A 48 2.52 -2.64 1.07
N ARG A 49 1.94 -1.47 1.18
CA ARG A 49 1.02 -0.98 0.16
C ARG A 49 1.72 -0.77 -1.16
N ILE A 50 2.94 -0.24 -1.12
CA ILE A 50 3.70 -0.04 -2.33
C ILE A 50 4.00 -1.38 -3.00
N ARG A 51 4.37 -2.36 -2.22
CA ARG A 51 4.67 -3.67 -2.76
C ARG A 51 3.44 -4.30 -3.39
N ARG A 52 2.29 -4.15 -2.76
CA ARG A 52 1.07 -4.69 -3.31
C ARG A 52 0.71 -4.03 -4.62
N ALA A 53 0.86 -2.71 -4.66
CA ALA A 53 0.55 -1.98 -5.88
C ALA A 53 1.46 -2.42 -7.02
N ARG A 54 2.74 -2.64 -6.73
CA ARG A 54 3.66 -3.10 -7.74
C ARG A 54 3.30 -4.48 -8.25
N ARG A 55 2.95 -5.37 -7.35
CA ARG A 55 2.57 -6.71 -7.74
C ARG A 55 1.35 -6.69 -8.63
N LEU A 56 0.41 -5.84 -8.29
CA LEU A 56 -0.79 -5.73 -9.10
C LEU A 56 -0.46 -5.22 -10.49
N GLN A 57 0.40 -4.23 -10.58
CA GLN A 57 0.82 -3.72 -11.87
C GLN A 57 1.52 -4.76 -12.70
N ASP A 58 2.39 -5.54 -12.07
CA ASP A 58 3.07 -6.60 -12.77
C ASP A 58 2.09 -7.62 -13.30
N LYS A 59 1.08 -7.94 -12.49
CA LYS A 59 0.07 -8.88 -12.91
C LYS A 59 -0.70 -8.36 -14.12
N VAL A 60 -1.06 -7.10 -14.08
CA VAL A 60 -1.78 -6.50 -15.17
C VAL A 60 -0.95 -6.53 -16.44
N ARG A 61 0.33 -6.24 -16.34
CA ARG A 61 1.20 -6.29 -17.49
C ARG A 61 1.28 -7.68 -18.07
N GLU A 62 1.36 -8.68 -17.21
CA GLU A 62 1.40 -10.04 -17.68
C GLU A 62 0.14 -10.39 -18.44
N LEU A 63 -0.99 -9.97 -17.91
CA LEU A 63 -2.25 -10.26 -18.57
C LEU A 63 -2.34 -9.55 -19.90
N GLU A 64 -1.85 -8.33 -19.97
CA GLU A 64 -1.86 -7.61 -21.21
C GLU A 64 -0.98 -8.27 -22.23
N ALA A 65 0.14 -8.81 -21.79
CA ALA A 65 1.03 -9.50 -22.70
C ALA A 65 0.40 -10.76 -23.26
N LEU A 66 -0.52 -11.36 -22.49
CA LEU A 66 -1.16 -12.57 -22.94
C LEU A 66 -2.22 -12.32 -23.98
N VAL A 67 -2.78 -11.14 -24.06
CA VAL A 67 -3.82 -10.87 -25.03
C VAL A 67 -3.56 -9.61 -25.83
N PRO A 68 -2.41 -9.48 -26.41
CA PRO A 68 -2.14 -8.28 -27.19
C PRO A 68 -2.96 -8.24 -28.48
N GLU A 69 -3.22 -9.39 -29.00
CA GLU A 69 -3.99 -9.42 -30.23
C GLU A 69 -5.41 -9.04 -30.03
N ALA A 70 -5.96 -9.47 -28.95
CA ALA A 70 -7.32 -9.08 -28.64
C ALA A 70 -7.43 -7.58 -28.57
N HIS A 71 -6.40 -6.95 -28.04
CA HIS A 71 -6.38 -5.55 -27.97
C HIS A 71 -6.43 -4.93 -29.33
N GLU A 72 -5.61 -5.40 -30.21
CA GLU A 72 -5.57 -4.86 -31.55
C GLU A 72 -6.88 -5.01 -32.24
N GLU A 73 -7.49 -6.14 -32.05
CA GLU A 73 -8.76 -6.36 -32.70
C GLU A 73 -9.79 -5.39 -32.21
N ASP A 74 -9.75 -5.11 -30.95
CA ASP A 74 -10.69 -4.16 -30.41
C ASP A 74 -10.55 -2.83 -31.06
N GLU A 75 -9.35 -2.48 -31.41
CA GLU A 75 -9.14 -1.19 -32.00
C GLU A 75 -9.57 -1.07 -33.41
N VAL A 76 -9.67 -2.17 -34.05
CA VAL A 76 -10.03 -2.13 -35.38
C VAL A 76 -11.46 -2.07 -35.56
N PRO A 77 -12.20 -1.26 -35.57
CA PRO A 77 -13.65 -1.36 -35.71
C PRO A 77 -14.13 -1.12 -37.09
#